data_9900a0f4c7e31b1a12f50256d7cd1c97
#
_entry.id   9900a0f4c7e31b1a12f50256d7cd1c97
#
_cell.length_a   1.000
_cell.length_b   1.000
_cell.length_c   1.000
_cell.angle_alpha   90.00
_cell.angle_beta   90.00
_cell.angle_gamma   90.00
#
_symmetry.space_group_name_H-M   'P 1'
#
loop_
_entity.id
_entity.type
_entity.pdbx_description
1 polymer ?
#
loop_
_entity_poly.entity_id
_entity_poly.type
_entity_poly.pdbx_seq_one_letter_code
_entity_poly.pdbx_strand_id
1 'polypeptide(L)'
;KIVGGGMPLAAYGGRREIMSVVAPLGGVYQAGTLSGNPVATAAGLATLRILREGRENIYPALEKKGAYLEAAFRAAGVPATRVGSILTPFFAARAPKNYAEACACDTAAFARYFGAMLDARQYVAPSQFEAMFVSVVHTRQHLQETASAIAAAVRAAREAAPI
;
A
#
# COMPACT_ATOMS: atom_id res chain seq x y z
N LYS A 1 -2.62 6.54 10.04
CA LYS A 1 -2.80 7.57 8.99
C LYS A 1 -4.12 7.42 8.26
N ILE A 2 -4.40 6.28 7.62
CA ILE A 2 -5.58 6.09 6.77
C ILE A 2 -6.86 6.20 7.58
N VAL A 3 -6.99 5.42 8.67
CA VAL A 3 -8.18 5.43 9.52
C VAL A 3 -8.41 6.79 10.19
N GLY A 4 -7.35 7.55 10.42
CA GLY A 4 -7.40 8.89 11.01
C GLY A 4 -7.62 10.02 10.00
N GLY A 5 -7.83 9.72 8.70
CA GLY A 5 -7.96 10.76 7.68
C GLY A 5 -6.72 11.65 7.55
N GLY A 6 -5.53 11.09 7.77
CA GLY A 6 -4.25 11.79 7.82
C GLY A 6 -3.82 12.21 9.24
N MET A 7 -4.70 12.14 10.23
CA MET A 7 -4.39 12.46 11.63
C MET A 7 -3.86 11.23 12.38
N PRO A 8 -3.14 11.41 13.50
CA PRO A 8 -2.53 10.32 14.27
C PRO A 8 -3.60 9.50 15.02
N LEU A 9 -4.22 8.57 14.33
CA LEU A 9 -5.17 7.61 14.86
C LEU A 9 -4.78 6.21 14.43
N ALA A 10 -4.84 5.26 15.35
CA ALA A 10 -4.70 3.84 15.09
C ALA A 10 -5.81 3.08 15.82
N ALA A 11 -6.13 1.89 15.32
CA ALA A 11 -7.08 1.00 15.95
C ALA A 11 -6.51 -0.41 15.97
N TYR A 12 -6.74 -1.12 17.05
CA TYR A 12 -6.45 -2.53 17.19
C TYR A 12 -7.67 -3.25 17.80
N GLY A 13 -7.81 -4.50 17.49
CA GLY A 13 -8.96 -5.27 17.96
C GLY A 13 -8.77 -6.76 17.72
N GLY A 14 -9.61 -7.56 18.33
CA GLY A 14 -9.55 -9.00 18.22
C GLY A 14 -10.68 -9.67 18.98
N ARG A 15 -10.54 -10.99 19.18
CA ARG A 15 -11.50 -11.75 19.99
C ARG A 15 -11.55 -11.20 21.42
N ARG A 16 -12.74 -11.24 22.02
CA ARG A 16 -12.98 -10.71 23.37
C ARG A 16 -12.00 -11.26 24.41
N GLU A 17 -11.72 -12.56 24.36
CA GLU A 17 -10.82 -13.23 25.33
C GLU A 17 -9.40 -12.66 25.23
N ILE A 18 -8.95 -12.32 24.03
CA ILE A 18 -7.63 -11.71 23.80
C ILE A 18 -7.65 -10.25 24.25
N MET A 19 -8.68 -9.50 23.85
CA MET A 19 -8.75 -8.07 24.16
C MET A 19 -8.98 -7.79 25.65
N SER A 20 -9.58 -8.72 26.39
CA SER A 20 -9.79 -8.58 27.84
C SER A 20 -8.52 -8.60 28.68
N VAL A 21 -7.36 -9.00 28.11
CA VAL A 21 -6.08 -8.91 28.83
C VAL A 21 -5.51 -7.49 28.86
N VAL A 22 -6.07 -6.59 28.03
CA VAL A 22 -5.63 -5.19 27.96
C VAL A 22 -6.28 -4.37 29.07
N ALA A 23 -5.51 -3.46 29.67
CA ALA A 23 -6.03 -2.53 30.69
C ALA A 23 -7.21 -1.70 30.15
N PRO A 24 -8.22 -1.39 30.99
CA PRO A 24 -8.31 -1.62 32.43
C PRO A 24 -8.83 -3.00 32.85
N LEU A 25 -9.27 -3.85 31.89
CA LEU A 25 -9.83 -5.15 32.19
C LEU A 25 -8.77 -6.17 32.60
N GLY A 26 -7.60 -6.12 32.00
CA GLY A 26 -6.48 -7.00 32.26
C GLY A 26 -5.20 -6.24 32.61
N GLY A 27 -4.12 -6.99 32.79
CA GLY A 27 -2.83 -6.42 33.24
C GLY A 27 -1.91 -5.90 32.13
N VAL A 28 -2.29 -6.03 30.86
CA VAL A 28 -1.46 -5.53 29.74
C VAL A 28 -1.68 -4.04 29.55
N TYR A 29 -0.64 -3.27 29.88
CA TYR A 29 -0.69 -1.82 29.78
C TYR A 29 -0.68 -1.36 28.32
N GLN A 30 -1.58 -0.44 27.97
CA GLN A 30 -1.64 0.23 26.69
C GLN A 30 -1.89 1.73 26.89
N ALA A 31 -0.98 2.55 26.41
CA ALA A 31 -1.11 4.00 26.43
C ALA A 31 -0.46 4.63 25.20
N GLY A 32 -0.93 5.81 24.85
CA GLY A 32 -0.36 6.65 23.81
C GLY A 32 -0.75 8.09 24.06
N THR A 33 0.20 9.00 23.98
CA THR A 33 -0.01 10.44 24.27
C THR A 33 -1.16 11.03 23.43
N LEU A 34 -1.33 10.57 22.20
CA LEU A 34 -2.36 11.06 21.29
C LEU A 34 -3.62 10.18 21.27
N SER A 35 -3.69 9.15 22.11
CA SER A 35 -4.89 8.30 22.23
C SER A 35 -6.08 9.15 22.68
N GLY A 36 -7.19 9.07 21.91
CA GLY A 36 -8.38 9.86 22.20
C GLY A 36 -8.27 11.35 21.85
N ASN A 37 -7.21 11.78 21.16
CA ASN A 37 -7.10 13.17 20.70
C ASN A 37 -8.36 13.57 19.93
N PRO A 38 -9.07 14.65 20.31
CA PRO A 38 -10.38 14.99 19.77
C PRO A 38 -10.35 15.30 18.27
N VAL A 39 -9.29 15.94 17.77
CA VAL A 39 -9.16 16.27 16.34
C VAL A 39 -8.92 14.98 15.53
N ALA A 40 -8.01 14.11 15.98
CA ALA A 40 -7.76 12.83 15.33
C ALA A 40 -8.99 11.91 15.34
N THR A 41 -9.72 11.88 16.45
CA THR A 41 -10.95 11.10 16.59
C THR A 41 -12.05 11.62 15.67
N ALA A 42 -12.23 12.94 15.59
CA ALA A 42 -13.21 13.57 14.68
C ALA A 42 -12.89 13.29 13.20
N ALA A 43 -11.61 13.42 12.80
CA ALA A 43 -11.17 13.11 11.45
C ALA A 43 -11.35 11.61 11.11
N GLY A 44 -10.99 10.71 12.03
CA GLY A 44 -11.21 9.29 11.87
C GLY A 44 -12.70 8.92 11.76
N LEU A 45 -13.55 9.53 12.59
CA LEU A 45 -14.99 9.32 12.51
C LEU A 45 -15.57 9.77 11.16
N ALA A 46 -15.13 10.93 10.64
CA ALA A 46 -15.54 11.42 9.34
C ALA A 46 -15.08 10.44 8.22
N THR A 47 -13.85 9.97 8.27
CA THR A 47 -13.31 8.99 7.32
C THR A 47 -14.12 7.69 7.34
N LEU A 48 -14.39 7.14 8.53
CA LEU A 48 -15.16 5.91 8.67
C LEU A 48 -16.62 6.06 8.21
N ARG A 49 -17.23 7.22 8.40
CA ARG A 49 -18.59 7.51 7.88
C ARG A 49 -18.59 7.49 6.36
N ILE A 50 -17.65 8.21 5.71
CA ILE A 50 -17.51 8.22 4.25
C ILE A 50 -17.33 6.81 3.70
N LEU A 51 -16.43 6.02 4.31
CA LEU A 51 -16.17 4.65 3.88
C LEU A 51 -17.39 3.74 4.06
N ARG A 52 -18.13 3.89 5.17
CA ARG A 52 -19.34 3.11 5.44
C ARG A 52 -20.47 3.44 4.47
N GLU A 53 -20.72 4.72 4.27
CA GLU A 53 -21.79 5.20 3.40
C GLU A 53 -21.50 4.93 1.92
N GLY A 54 -20.23 5.08 1.52
CA GLY A 54 -19.78 4.85 0.16
C GLY A 54 -19.33 3.41 -0.15
N ARG A 55 -19.48 2.44 0.77
CA ARG A 55 -18.85 1.13 0.69
C ARG A 55 -19.12 0.38 -0.63
N GLU A 56 -20.35 0.46 -1.14
CA GLU A 56 -20.78 -0.23 -2.36
C GLU A 56 -20.13 0.35 -3.64
N ASN A 57 -19.57 1.56 -3.54
CA ASN A 57 -18.90 2.24 -4.65
C ASN A 57 -17.38 2.35 -4.43
N ILE A 58 -16.95 2.73 -3.23
CA ILE A 58 -15.55 3.01 -2.91
C ILE A 58 -14.70 1.75 -3.04
N TYR A 59 -15.08 0.67 -2.36
CA TYR A 59 -14.26 -0.54 -2.38
C TYR A 59 -14.21 -1.24 -3.76
N PRO A 60 -15.33 -1.38 -4.51
CA PRO A 60 -15.26 -1.88 -5.87
C PRO A 60 -14.45 -0.99 -6.82
N ALA A 61 -14.48 0.33 -6.64
CA ALA A 61 -13.65 1.25 -7.43
C ALA A 61 -12.15 1.07 -7.11
N LEU A 62 -11.80 0.94 -5.83
CA LEU A 62 -10.43 0.68 -5.39
C LEU A 62 -9.91 -0.66 -5.90
N GLU A 63 -10.74 -1.72 -5.84
CA GLU A 63 -10.42 -3.04 -6.38
C GLU A 63 -10.07 -2.98 -7.86
N LYS A 64 -10.91 -2.30 -8.67
CA LYS A 64 -10.67 -2.12 -10.11
C LYS A 64 -9.39 -1.34 -10.40
N LYS A 65 -9.10 -0.30 -9.63
CA LYS A 65 -7.88 0.51 -9.78
C LYS A 65 -6.63 -0.27 -9.43
N GLY A 66 -6.66 -1.02 -8.31
CA GLY A 66 -5.55 -1.90 -7.93
C GLY A 66 -5.29 -2.98 -8.96
N ALA A 67 -6.35 -3.65 -9.45
CA ALA A 67 -6.26 -4.67 -10.48
C ALA A 67 -5.68 -4.13 -11.80
N TYR A 68 -6.00 -2.88 -12.16
CA TYR A 68 -5.45 -2.22 -13.34
C TYR A 68 -3.92 -2.07 -13.26
N LEU A 69 -3.38 -1.61 -12.13
CA LEU A 69 -1.94 -1.48 -11.94
C LEU A 69 -1.24 -2.84 -11.78
N GLU A 70 -1.87 -3.81 -11.12
CA GLU A 70 -1.36 -5.18 -11.08
C GLU A 70 -1.20 -5.76 -12.49
N ALA A 71 -2.18 -5.54 -13.37
CA ALA A 71 -2.11 -5.97 -14.76
C ALA A 71 -0.97 -5.27 -15.53
N ALA A 72 -0.69 -3.99 -15.24
CA ALA A 72 0.43 -3.26 -15.82
C ALA A 72 1.79 -3.88 -15.41
N PHE A 73 1.98 -4.21 -14.13
CA PHE A 73 3.18 -4.93 -13.67
C PHE A 73 3.30 -6.30 -14.31
N ARG A 74 2.21 -7.06 -14.38
CA ARG A 74 2.19 -8.37 -15.04
C ARG A 74 2.58 -8.26 -16.52
N ALA A 75 2.03 -7.29 -17.23
CA ALA A 75 2.37 -7.04 -18.65
C ALA A 75 3.84 -6.65 -18.84
N ALA A 76 4.43 -5.95 -17.87
CA ALA A 76 5.86 -5.64 -17.83
C ALA A 76 6.72 -6.85 -17.36
N GLY A 77 6.12 -7.98 -17.03
CA GLY A 77 6.82 -9.19 -16.58
C GLY A 77 7.34 -9.12 -15.15
N VAL A 78 6.79 -8.26 -14.32
CA VAL A 78 7.11 -8.14 -12.89
C VAL A 78 5.95 -8.68 -12.06
N PRO A 79 6.13 -9.76 -11.29
CA PRO A 79 5.11 -10.25 -10.39
C PRO A 79 4.83 -9.22 -9.29
N ALA A 80 3.56 -9.12 -8.91
CA ALA A 80 3.12 -8.28 -7.80
C ALA A 80 2.17 -9.05 -6.88
N THR A 81 2.20 -8.73 -5.60
CA THR A 81 1.15 -9.12 -4.66
C THR A 81 0.15 -7.99 -4.54
N ARG A 82 -1.14 -8.32 -4.43
CA ARG A 82 -2.20 -7.32 -4.29
C ARG A 82 -3.32 -7.79 -3.37
N VAL A 83 -3.82 -6.87 -2.56
CA VAL A 83 -5.07 -7.00 -1.81
C VAL A 83 -5.84 -5.69 -1.99
N GLY A 84 -6.96 -5.73 -2.71
CA GLY A 84 -7.73 -4.53 -3.00
C GLY A 84 -6.91 -3.49 -3.77
N SER A 85 -6.72 -2.33 -3.17
CA SER A 85 -5.93 -1.21 -3.72
C SER A 85 -4.48 -1.15 -3.21
N ILE A 86 -4.06 -2.16 -2.45
CA ILE A 86 -2.71 -2.24 -1.88
C ILE A 86 -1.91 -3.24 -2.73
N LEU A 87 -0.76 -2.84 -3.24
CA LEU A 87 0.06 -3.70 -4.09
C LEU A 87 1.56 -3.45 -3.89
N THR A 88 2.36 -4.50 -4.12
CA THR A 88 3.82 -4.44 -4.09
C THR A 88 4.39 -5.25 -5.25
N PRO A 89 5.19 -4.64 -6.15
CA PRO A 89 5.91 -5.36 -7.20
C PRO A 89 7.20 -5.97 -6.64
N PHE A 90 7.62 -7.11 -7.20
CA PHE A 90 8.85 -7.79 -6.82
C PHE A 90 9.68 -8.14 -8.06
N PHE A 91 10.95 -7.74 -8.08
CA PHE A 91 11.89 -8.12 -9.12
C PHE A 91 12.43 -9.52 -8.83
N ALA A 92 11.63 -10.51 -9.21
CA ALA A 92 11.87 -11.93 -9.02
C ALA A 92 11.11 -12.73 -10.09
N ALA A 93 11.39 -14.04 -10.21
CA ALA A 93 10.65 -14.90 -11.14
C ALA A 93 9.17 -15.10 -10.74
N ARG A 94 8.85 -15.00 -9.44
CA ARG A 94 7.49 -15.10 -8.89
C ARG A 94 7.33 -14.18 -7.68
N ALA A 95 6.10 -13.86 -7.32
CA ALA A 95 5.80 -13.14 -6.10
C ALA A 95 6.21 -13.95 -4.86
N PRO A 96 6.89 -13.32 -3.88
CA PRO A 96 7.32 -14.00 -2.66
C PRO A 96 6.10 -14.38 -1.79
N LYS A 97 6.23 -15.51 -1.07
CA LYS A 97 5.20 -16.02 -0.15
C LYS A 97 5.51 -15.74 1.32
N ASN A 98 6.73 -15.34 1.60
CA ASN A 98 7.22 -15.07 2.95
C ASN A 98 8.36 -14.04 2.92
N TYR A 99 8.79 -13.61 4.11
CA TYR A 99 9.84 -12.60 4.25
C TYR A 99 11.20 -13.04 3.67
N ALA A 100 11.58 -14.28 3.86
CA ALA A 100 12.85 -14.79 3.34
C ALA A 100 12.90 -14.75 1.80
N GLU A 101 11.79 -15.12 1.14
CA GLU A 101 11.68 -15.01 -0.31
C GLU A 101 11.65 -13.55 -0.77
N ALA A 102 11.04 -12.63 0.00
CA ALA A 102 11.08 -11.21 -0.31
C ALA A 102 12.50 -10.64 -0.21
N CYS A 103 13.29 -11.07 0.79
CA CYS A 103 14.69 -10.68 0.93
C CYS A 103 15.58 -11.20 -0.22
N ALA A 104 15.18 -12.29 -0.86
CA ALA A 104 15.92 -12.87 -2.00
C ALA A 104 15.58 -12.20 -3.35
N CYS A 105 14.65 -11.26 -3.40
CA CYS A 105 14.34 -10.51 -4.61
C CYS A 105 15.46 -9.51 -4.97
N ASP A 106 15.55 -9.14 -6.25
CA ASP A 106 16.54 -8.16 -6.72
C ASP A 106 16.18 -6.73 -6.28
N THR A 107 16.71 -6.33 -5.12
CA THR A 107 16.52 -4.99 -4.56
C THR A 107 17.26 -3.92 -5.36
N ALA A 108 18.33 -4.27 -6.08
CA ALA A 108 19.04 -3.33 -6.94
C ALA A 108 18.20 -2.98 -8.18
N ALA A 109 17.55 -3.98 -8.79
CA ALA A 109 16.59 -3.72 -9.86
C ALA A 109 15.41 -2.89 -9.36
N PHE A 110 14.91 -3.15 -8.14
CA PHE A 110 13.87 -2.31 -7.53
C PHE A 110 14.32 -0.86 -7.37
N ALA A 111 15.54 -0.62 -6.90
CA ALA A 111 16.09 0.74 -6.75
C ALA A 111 16.16 1.48 -8.09
N ARG A 112 16.60 0.82 -9.16
CA ARG A 112 16.61 1.40 -10.51
C ARG A 112 15.20 1.70 -11.02
N TYR A 113 14.26 0.77 -10.83
CA TYR A 113 12.85 0.97 -11.11
C TYR A 113 12.30 2.21 -10.37
N PHE A 114 12.56 2.31 -9.07
CA PHE A 114 12.12 3.44 -8.26
C PHE A 114 12.65 4.78 -8.79
N GLY A 115 13.95 4.86 -9.12
CA GLY A 115 14.55 6.05 -9.72
C GLY A 115 13.86 6.43 -11.03
N ALA A 116 13.67 5.47 -11.94
CA ALA A 116 12.99 5.72 -13.21
C ALA A 116 11.51 6.13 -13.05
N MET A 117 10.81 5.62 -12.03
CA MET A 117 9.46 6.07 -11.69
C MET A 117 9.45 7.52 -11.20
N LEU A 118 10.43 7.93 -10.37
CA LEU A 118 10.58 9.31 -9.93
C LEU A 118 10.85 10.26 -11.11
N ASP A 119 11.74 9.88 -12.03
CA ASP A 119 12.03 10.64 -13.24
C ASP A 119 10.77 10.81 -14.11
N ALA A 120 9.90 9.80 -14.13
CA ALA A 120 8.59 9.85 -14.75
C ALA A 120 7.53 10.59 -13.92
N ARG A 121 7.91 11.25 -12.82
CA ARG A 121 7.03 11.98 -11.87
C ARG A 121 5.98 11.08 -11.21
N GLN A 122 6.31 9.81 -11.02
CA GLN A 122 5.47 8.84 -10.30
C GLN A 122 6.14 8.52 -8.96
N TYR A 123 5.60 9.06 -7.87
CA TYR A 123 6.11 8.79 -6.53
C TYR A 123 5.48 7.51 -5.98
N VAL A 124 6.24 6.43 -6.04
CA VAL A 124 5.86 5.11 -5.50
C VAL A 124 6.58 4.83 -4.19
N ALA A 125 6.30 3.69 -3.54
CA ALA A 125 7.02 3.30 -2.34
C ALA A 125 8.53 3.12 -2.64
N PRO A 126 9.43 3.69 -1.81
CA PRO A 126 10.88 3.68 -2.08
C PRO A 126 11.55 2.33 -1.79
N SER A 127 10.83 1.40 -1.21
CA SER A 127 11.32 0.07 -0.85
C SER A 127 10.34 -1.02 -1.28
N GLN A 128 10.86 -2.16 -1.76
CA GLN A 128 10.03 -3.34 -2.04
C GLN A 128 9.40 -3.96 -0.78
N PHE A 129 9.84 -3.57 0.41
CA PHE A 129 9.26 -3.99 1.69
C PHE A 129 8.12 -3.10 2.15
N GLU A 130 7.74 -2.11 1.34
CA GLU A 130 6.61 -1.23 1.57
C GLU A 130 5.53 -1.44 0.52
N ALA A 131 4.27 -1.34 0.95
CA ALA A 131 3.14 -1.43 0.04
C ALA A 131 2.79 -0.07 -0.57
N MET A 132 2.42 -0.08 -1.85
CA MET A 132 1.83 1.06 -2.54
C MET A 132 0.32 1.07 -2.33
N PHE A 133 -0.26 2.25 -2.23
CA PHE A 133 -1.69 2.46 -1.99
C PHE A 133 -2.32 3.26 -3.12
N VAL A 134 -3.35 2.69 -3.74
CA VAL A 134 -4.16 3.41 -4.72
C VAL A 134 -5.38 4.02 -4.02
N SER A 135 -5.60 5.30 -4.25
CA SER A 135 -6.70 6.06 -3.65
C SER A 135 -7.88 6.22 -4.62
N VAL A 136 -9.07 6.52 -4.08
CA VAL A 136 -10.26 6.85 -4.87
C VAL A 136 -10.08 8.09 -5.73
N VAL A 137 -9.23 9.03 -5.32
CA VAL A 137 -8.95 10.28 -6.06
C VAL A 137 -8.02 10.08 -7.27
N HIS A 138 -7.33 8.94 -7.38
CA HIS A 138 -6.59 8.64 -8.61
C HIS A 138 -7.56 8.47 -9.78
N THR A 139 -7.43 9.33 -10.78
CA THR A 139 -8.25 9.30 -12.00
C THR A 139 -7.82 8.18 -12.94
N ARG A 140 -8.62 7.91 -13.96
CA ARG A 140 -8.24 6.99 -15.05
C ARG A 140 -6.94 7.45 -15.73
N GLN A 141 -6.79 8.76 -15.95
CA GLN A 141 -5.58 9.34 -16.55
C GLN A 141 -4.36 9.06 -15.68
N HIS A 142 -4.42 9.32 -14.36
CA HIS A 142 -3.31 9.00 -13.45
C HIS A 142 -2.89 7.52 -13.53
N LEU A 143 -3.86 6.61 -13.58
CA LEU A 143 -3.56 5.18 -13.68
C LEU A 143 -2.92 4.81 -15.03
N GLN A 144 -3.35 5.43 -16.14
CA GLN A 144 -2.77 5.20 -17.46
C GLN A 144 -1.34 5.73 -17.55
N GLU A 145 -1.08 6.93 -17.02
CA GLU A 145 0.26 7.51 -16.91
C GLU A 145 1.17 6.64 -16.06
N THR A 146 0.69 6.17 -14.90
CA THR A 146 1.43 5.26 -14.03
C THR A 146 1.73 3.93 -14.72
N ALA A 147 0.77 3.34 -15.42
CA ALA A 147 0.98 2.09 -16.16
C ALA A 147 2.03 2.22 -17.28
N SER A 148 2.01 3.35 -17.99
CA SER A 148 3.01 3.67 -19.01
C SER A 148 4.40 3.84 -18.40
N ALA A 149 4.48 4.55 -17.26
CA ALA A 149 5.72 4.73 -16.52
C ALA A 149 6.27 3.38 -15.99
N ILE A 150 5.42 2.50 -15.46
CA ILE A 150 5.80 1.14 -15.02
C ILE A 150 6.47 0.39 -16.17
N ALA A 151 5.87 0.36 -17.36
CA ALA A 151 6.42 -0.35 -18.50
C ALA A 151 7.82 0.16 -18.90
N ALA A 152 8.01 1.48 -18.89
CA ALA A 152 9.30 2.11 -19.19
C ALA A 152 10.34 1.87 -18.08
N ALA A 153 9.96 2.06 -16.83
CA ALA A 153 10.84 1.92 -15.67
C ALA A 153 11.32 0.46 -15.48
N VAL A 154 10.44 -0.52 -15.71
CA VAL A 154 10.83 -1.93 -15.64
C VAL A 154 11.84 -2.29 -16.75
N ARG A 155 11.68 -1.78 -17.95
CA ARG A 155 12.69 -1.97 -19.02
C ARG A 155 14.04 -1.38 -18.60
N ALA A 156 14.06 -0.12 -18.20
CA ALA A 156 15.28 0.55 -17.74
C ALA A 156 15.95 -0.18 -16.55
N ALA A 157 15.18 -0.72 -15.62
CA ALA A 157 15.69 -1.47 -14.50
C ALA A 157 16.37 -2.79 -14.89
N ARG A 158 15.97 -3.40 -16.02
CA ARG A 158 16.54 -4.66 -16.53
C ARG A 158 17.71 -4.45 -17.49
N GLU A 159 17.71 -3.36 -18.26
CA GLU A 159 18.72 -3.05 -19.26
C GLU A 159 20.03 -2.52 -18.65
N ALA A 160 19.97 -1.93 -17.45
CA ALA A 160 21.16 -1.51 -16.73
C ALA A 160 21.95 -2.75 -16.30
N ALA A 161 23.09 -3.01 -16.98
CA ALA A 161 24.02 -4.07 -16.63
C ALA A 161 24.41 -4.00 -15.14
N PRO A 162 24.66 -5.13 -14.47
CA PRO A 162 25.20 -5.09 -13.11
C PRO A 162 26.55 -4.36 -13.16
N ILE A 163 26.67 -3.35 -12.27
CA ILE A 163 27.94 -2.66 -11.98
C ILE A 163 28.90 -3.63 -11.33
#